data_cfd8404e42524b761c3ddbc722b9b6ec
#
_entry.id   cfd8404e42524b761c3ddbc722b9b6ec
#
_cell.length_a   1.000
_cell.length_b   1.000
_cell.length_c   1.000
_cell.angle_alpha   90.00
_cell.angle_beta   90.00
_cell.angle_gamma   90.00
#
_symmetry.space_group_name_H-M   'P 1'
#
loop_
_entity.id
_entity.type
_entity.pdbx_description
1 polymer ?
#
loop_
_entity_poly.entity_id
_entity_poly.type
_entity_poly.pdbx_seq_one_letter_code
_entity_poly.pdbx_strand_id
1 'polypeptide(L)'
;MKDQETQEQKLFEGNREDWLNRVADFTYEKGKAEFVPAVPRENIKLSIGFMPKGSQSAIGVCHYEGSSAGNFREIFISPELGAGNLIDCIETAQVVAHEVVHAMLPKGAGHGHKFAKVMKYLGTTGKPTSTVAGPKFTMDYKPFIENLGMLPHSRMKSPAPKTGGTTAAIRCIDTDCVGASDKSIAQGWGLIARLSIATIKKVGENNLRCMACGGSTYVEMPDKVRTDYS
;
A
#
# COMPACT_ATOMS: atom_id res chain seq x y z
N MET A 1 -6.92 15.50 -42.20
CA MET A 1 -6.65 15.39 -40.78
C MET A 1 -8.00 15.57 -40.11
N LYS A 2 -8.54 14.50 -39.53
CA LYS A 2 -9.83 14.57 -38.81
C LYS A 2 -9.53 15.09 -37.42
N ASP A 3 -10.13 16.21 -37.07
CA ASP A 3 -10.14 16.76 -35.71
C ASP A 3 -10.73 15.70 -34.78
N GLN A 4 -9.88 15.12 -33.92
CA GLN A 4 -10.35 14.34 -32.79
C GLN A 4 -10.85 15.39 -31.78
N GLU A 5 -12.17 15.64 -31.77
CA GLU A 5 -12.84 16.28 -30.67
C GLU A 5 -12.49 15.51 -29.38
N THR A 6 -11.68 16.14 -28.55
CA THR A 6 -11.44 15.66 -27.19
C THR A 6 -12.76 15.84 -26.45
N GLN A 7 -13.60 14.79 -26.40
CA GLN A 7 -14.79 14.81 -25.53
C GLN A 7 -14.32 15.11 -24.11
N GLU A 8 -14.70 16.26 -23.60
CA GLU A 8 -14.44 16.65 -22.23
C GLU A 8 -15.10 15.62 -21.32
N GLN A 9 -14.30 14.82 -20.62
CA GLN A 9 -14.82 13.72 -19.78
C GLN A 9 -15.51 14.35 -18.56
N LYS A 10 -16.83 14.14 -18.45
CA LYS A 10 -17.62 14.65 -17.32
C LYS A 10 -17.07 14.12 -16.00
N LEU A 11 -16.81 15.02 -15.04
CA LEU A 11 -16.52 14.63 -13.66
C LEU A 11 -17.80 14.16 -12.95
N PHE A 12 -17.64 13.24 -12.00
CA PHE A 12 -18.72 12.80 -11.12
C PHE A 12 -19.23 13.97 -10.24
N GLU A 13 -20.54 14.12 -10.16
CA GLU A 13 -21.18 15.12 -9.32
C GLU A 13 -21.35 14.58 -7.90
N GLY A 14 -20.31 14.70 -7.08
CA GLY A 14 -20.27 14.20 -5.72
C GLY A 14 -18.85 14.18 -5.19
N ASN A 15 -18.66 13.62 -4.01
CA ASN A 15 -17.31 13.42 -3.48
C ASN A 15 -16.69 12.09 -3.97
N ARG A 16 -15.41 11.91 -3.73
CA ARG A 16 -14.67 10.71 -4.16
C ARG A 16 -15.15 9.44 -3.47
N GLU A 17 -15.56 9.52 -2.21
CA GLU A 17 -16.10 8.40 -1.45
C GLU A 17 -17.46 7.96 -2.01
N ASP A 18 -18.30 8.90 -2.47
CA ASP A 18 -19.56 8.58 -3.16
C ASP A 18 -19.30 7.84 -4.46
N TRP A 19 -18.30 8.28 -5.24
CA TRP A 19 -17.90 7.58 -6.47
C TRP A 19 -17.45 6.13 -6.18
N LEU A 20 -16.58 5.94 -5.17
CA LEU A 20 -16.14 4.62 -4.75
C LEU A 20 -17.33 3.73 -4.34
N ASN A 21 -18.29 4.29 -3.62
CA ASN A 21 -19.49 3.56 -3.20
C ASN A 21 -20.34 3.15 -4.40
N ARG A 22 -20.49 4.00 -5.44
CA ARG A 22 -21.21 3.63 -6.67
C ARG A 22 -20.53 2.47 -7.40
N VAL A 23 -19.19 2.49 -7.49
CA VAL A 23 -18.42 1.37 -8.06
C VAL A 23 -18.57 0.12 -7.21
N ALA A 24 -18.57 0.25 -5.89
CA ALA A 24 -18.77 -0.87 -4.99
C ALA A 24 -20.17 -1.47 -5.10
N ASP A 25 -21.21 -0.66 -5.23
CA ASP A 25 -22.59 -1.10 -5.48
C ASP A 25 -22.67 -1.93 -6.76
N PHE A 26 -22.13 -1.40 -7.85
CA PHE A 26 -22.10 -2.08 -9.14
C PHE A 26 -21.35 -3.42 -9.09
N THR A 27 -20.18 -3.42 -8.42
CA THR A 27 -19.38 -4.64 -8.21
C THR A 27 -20.10 -5.66 -7.37
N TYR A 28 -20.72 -5.22 -6.26
CA TYR A 28 -21.43 -6.08 -5.34
C TYR A 28 -22.60 -6.79 -6.04
N GLU A 29 -23.41 -6.04 -6.80
CA GLU A 29 -24.54 -6.60 -7.56
C GLU A 29 -24.07 -7.60 -8.61
N LYS A 30 -22.97 -7.32 -9.34
CA LYS A 30 -22.39 -8.30 -10.25
C LYS A 30 -21.88 -9.57 -9.52
N GLY A 31 -21.20 -9.39 -8.40
CA GLY A 31 -20.66 -10.50 -7.60
C GLY A 31 -21.73 -11.42 -7.03
N LYS A 32 -22.88 -10.89 -6.63
CA LYS A 32 -24.05 -11.66 -6.16
C LYS A 32 -24.55 -12.69 -7.17
N ALA A 33 -24.35 -12.47 -8.45
CA ALA A 33 -24.72 -13.43 -9.48
C ALA A 33 -23.89 -14.72 -9.42
N GLU A 34 -22.70 -14.66 -8.82
CA GLU A 34 -21.77 -15.79 -8.75
C GLU A 34 -21.79 -16.53 -7.41
N PHE A 35 -22.15 -15.82 -6.31
CA PHE A 35 -22.23 -16.43 -4.99
C PHE A 35 -23.04 -15.58 -4.01
N VAL A 36 -23.43 -16.19 -2.87
CA VAL A 36 -24.11 -15.49 -1.78
C VAL A 36 -23.06 -14.76 -0.91
N PRO A 37 -23.11 -13.41 -0.81
CA PRO A 37 -22.20 -12.66 0.03
C PRO A 37 -22.33 -13.02 1.52
N ALA A 38 -21.19 -12.96 2.24
CA ALA A 38 -21.14 -13.21 3.68
C ALA A 38 -21.73 -12.05 4.50
N VAL A 39 -21.77 -10.84 3.93
CA VAL A 39 -22.36 -9.64 4.56
C VAL A 39 -23.16 -8.86 3.52
N PRO A 40 -24.22 -8.15 3.93
CA PRO A 40 -24.97 -7.26 3.05
C PRO A 40 -24.12 -6.03 2.67
N ARG A 41 -24.47 -5.40 1.56
CA ARG A 41 -23.69 -4.28 0.99
C ARG A 41 -23.59 -3.09 1.94
N GLU A 42 -24.61 -2.77 2.68
CA GLU A 42 -24.65 -1.68 3.66
C GLU A 42 -23.64 -1.83 4.79
N ASN A 43 -23.16 -3.06 5.04
CA ASN A 43 -22.12 -3.34 6.01
C ASN A 43 -20.69 -3.21 5.46
N ILE A 44 -20.54 -2.76 4.21
CA ILE A 44 -19.25 -2.51 3.58
C ILE A 44 -19.10 -1.00 3.41
N LYS A 45 -18.06 -0.41 4.03
CA LYS A 45 -17.72 1.01 3.98
C LYS A 45 -16.45 1.22 3.20
N LEU A 46 -16.41 2.28 2.40
CA LEU A 46 -15.23 2.62 1.61
C LEU A 46 -14.76 4.03 1.93
N SER A 47 -13.45 4.19 1.99
CA SER A 47 -12.79 5.49 2.19
C SER A 47 -11.50 5.56 1.39
N ILE A 48 -11.08 6.76 1.02
CA ILE A 48 -9.72 6.99 0.52
C ILE A 48 -8.81 7.30 1.70
N GLY A 49 -7.70 6.58 1.81
CA GLY A 49 -6.75 6.77 2.89
C GLY A 49 -5.39 6.13 2.59
N PHE A 50 -4.35 6.67 3.21
CA PHE A 50 -3.02 6.08 3.11
C PHE A 50 -2.99 4.71 3.80
N MET A 51 -2.28 3.79 3.16
CA MET A 51 -2.20 2.42 3.64
C MET A 51 -1.51 2.34 5.01
N PRO A 52 -1.91 1.42 5.89
CA PRO A 52 -1.28 1.21 7.18
C PRO A 52 0.22 0.94 7.06
N LYS A 53 0.98 1.32 8.08
CA LYS A 53 2.43 1.06 8.15
C LYS A 53 2.70 -0.45 8.00
N GLY A 54 3.58 -0.80 7.08
CA GLY A 54 3.87 -2.20 6.72
C GLY A 54 3.13 -2.71 5.48
N SER A 55 2.11 -1.98 5.01
CA SER A 55 1.35 -2.29 3.79
C SER A 55 1.49 -1.21 2.71
N GLN A 56 2.59 -0.45 2.71
CA GLN A 56 2.77 0.71 1.81
C GLN A 56 2.77 0.35 0.32
N SER A 57 3.01 -0.92 -0.03
CA SER A 57 2.90 -1.40 -1.41
C SER A 57 1.47 -1.78 -1.81
N ALA A 58 0.55 -1.87 -0.86
CA ALA A 58 -0.85 -2.15 -1.15
C ALA A 58 -1.54 -0.88 -1.67
N ILE A 59 -2.37 -1.04 -2.69
CA ILE A 59 -3.17 0.03 -3.28
C ILE A 59 -4.64 -0.02 -2.84
N GLY A 60 -5.02 -1.07 -2.14
CA GLY A 60 -6.28 -1.27 -1.45
C GLY A 60 -6.11 -2.22 -0.27
N VAL A 61 -7.02 -2.16 0.69
CA VAL A 61 -7.05 -3.08 1.83
C VAL A 61 -8.48 -3.21 2.36
N CYS A 62 -8.90 -4.44 2.66
CA CYS A 62 -10.16 -4.75 3.32
C CYS A 62 -9.92 -5.19 4.77
N HIS A 63 -10.48 -4.46 5.72
CA HIS A 63 -10.53 -4.84 7.13
C HIS A 63 -11.88 -5.48 7.45
N TYR A 64 -11.82 -6.60 8.16
CA TYR A 64 -13.01 -7.34 8.54
C TYR A 64 -13.64 -6.81 9.84
N GLU A 65 -14.77 -7.42 10.22
CA GLU A 65 -15.52 -7.10 11.44
C GLU A 65 -14.59 -7.04 12.66
N GLY A 66 -14.87 -6.12 13.57
CA GLY A 66 -14.03 -5.81 14.73
C GLY A 66 -13.03 -4.67 14.51
N SER A 67 -12.90 -4.16 13.27
CA SER A 67 -12.09 -2.98 12.96
C SER A 67 -12.85 -1.66 13.13
N SER A 68 -14.17 -1.71 13.24
CA SER A 68 -15.02 -0.54 13.48
C SER A 68 -16.05 -0.78 14.56
N ALA A 69 -16.52 0.27 15.25
CA ALA A 69 -17.53 0.21 16.30
C ALA A 69 -18.88 -0.32 15.81
N GLY A 70 -19.21 -0.10 14.55
CA GLY A 70 -20.44 -0.60 13.91
C GLY A 70 -20.34 -2.00 13.34
N ASN A 71 -19.24 -2.69 13.58
CA ASN A 71 -18.95 -4.03 13.03
C ASN A 71 -19.02 -4.11 11.51
N PHE A 72 -18.69 -3.01 10.82
CA PHE A 72 -18.59 -2.93 9.38
C PHE A 72 -17.31 -3.56 8.86
N ARG A 73 -17.29 -3.93 7.58
CA ARG A 73 -16.08 -4.20 6.82
C ARG A 73 -15.61 -2.90 6.20
N GLU A 74 -14.40 -2.49 6.54
CA GLU A 74 -13.83 -1.22 6.13
C GLU A 74 -12.84 -1.45 4.99
N ILE A 75 -13.06 -0.75 3.88
CA ILE A 75 -12.16 -0.77 2.72
C ILE A 75 -11.48 0.58 2.61
N PHE A 76 -10.16 0.56 2.55
CA PHE A 76 -9.36 1.74 2.22
C PHE A 76 -8.76 1.59 0.82
N ILE A 77 -8.91 2.64 0.01
CA ILE A 77 -8.34 2.74 -1.33
C ILE A 77 -7.24 3.79 -1.29
N SER A 78 -6.09 3.49 -1.86
CA SER A 78 -4.93 4.39 -1.84
C SER A 78 -5.23 5.70 -2.56
N PRO A 79 -4.92 6.86 -1.96
CA PRO A 79 -5.02 8.15 -2.63
C PRO A 79 -3.96 8.37 -3.71
N GLU A 80 -3.03 7.44 -3.87
CA GLU A 80 -2.00 7.46 -4.91
C GLU A 80 -2.49 6.91 -6.25
N LEU A 81 -3.67 6.29 -6.29
CA LEU A 81 -4.28 5.84 -7.53
C LEU A 81 -4.63 7.03 -8.43
N GLY A 82 -4.55 6.79 -9.73
CA GLY A 82 -4.85 7.80 -10.73
C GLY A 82 -6.33 8.16 -10.74
N ALA A 83 -6.60 9.36 -11.22
CA ALA A 83 -7.93 9.90 -11.40
C ALA A 83 -7.93 10.94 -12.53
N GLY A 84 -9.12 11.31 -12.99
CA GLY A 84 -9.29 12.39 -13.96
C GLY A 84 -9.31 11.94 -15.43
N ASN A 85 -9.02 10.68 -15.72
CA ASN A 85 -9.24 10.09 -17.04
C ASN A 85 -9.86 8.69 -16.91
N LEU A 86 -10.43 8.20 -17.99
CA LEU A 86 -11.16 6.92 -18.02
C LEU A 86 -10.28 5.72 -17.68
N ILE A 87 -9.03 5.70 -18.11
CA ILE A 87 -8.10 4.58 -17.86
C ILE A 87 -7.82 4.48 -16.36
N ASP A 88 -7.43 5.58 -15.75
CA ASP A 88 -7.17 5.65 -14.29
C ASP A 88 -8.43 5.28 -13.48
N CYS A 89 -9.62 5.70 -13.95
CA CYS A 89 -10.89 5.36 -13.30
C CYS A 89 -11.21 3.87 -13.39
N ILE A 90 -10.92 3.22 -14.54
CA ILE A 90 -11.09 1.77 -14.70
C ILE A 90 -10.10 1.00 -13.79
N GLU A 91 -8.85 1.45 -13.70
CA GLU A 91 -7.86 0.85 -12.79
C GLU A 91 -8.29 1.00 -11.33
N THR A 92 -8.74 2.19 -10.94
CA THR A 92 -9.26 2.42 -9.58
C THR A 92 -10.50 1.57 -9.31
N ALA A 93 -11.43 1.45 -10.26
CA ALA A 93 -12.60 0.59 -10.13
C ALA A 93 -12.22 -0.89 -9.98
N GLN A 94 -11.13 -1.33 -10.63
CA GLN A 94 -10.63 -2.69 -10.47
C GLN A 94 -10.07 -2.94 -9.07
N VAL A 95 -9.37 -1.97 -8.47
CA VAL A 95 -8.92 -2.07 -7.09
C VAL A 95 -10.11 -2.10 -6.13
N VAL A 96 -11.10 -1.23 -6.34
CA VAL A 96 -12.37 -1.27 -5.57
C VAL A 96 -13.02 -2.64 -5.68
N ALA A 97 -13.12 -3.21 -6.89
CA ALA A 97 -13.71 -4.52 -7.10
C ALA A 97 -12.94 -5.63 -6.35
N HIS A 98 -11.62 -5.57 -6.33
CA HIS A 98 -10.77 -6.51 -5.59
C HIS A 98 -11.11 -6.50 -4.09
N GLU A 99 -11.13 -5.33 -3.48
CA GLU A 99 -11.40 -5.19 -2.05
C GLU A 99 -12.87 -5.49 -1.70
N VAL A 100 -13.81 -5.13 -2.57
CA VAL A 100 -15.24 -5.48 -2.40
C VAL A 100 -15.42 -6.99 -2.42
N VAL A 101 -14.74 -7.72 -3.31
CA VAL A 101 -14.81 -9.20 -3.33
C VAL A 101 -14.24 -9.79 -2.04
N HIS A 102 -13.15 -9.24 -1.48
CA HIS A 102 -12.70 -9.61 -0.14
C HIS A 102 -13.79 -9.37 0.90
N ALA A 103 -14.42 -8.20 0.88
CA ALA A 103 -15.48 -7.87 1.80
C ALA A 103 -16.76 -8.71 1.62
N MET A 104 -17.03 -9.26 0.45
CA MET A 104 -18.17 -10.15 0.19
C MET A 104 -17.93 -11.58 0.67
N LEU A 105 -16.67 -12.02 0.78
CA LEU A 105 -16.31 -13.38 1.16
C LEU A 105 -16.18 -13.54 2.69
N PRO A 106 -16.30 -14.76 3.23
CA PRO A 106 -16.03 -15.01 4.64
C PRO A 106 -14.62 -14.58 5.05
N LYS A 107 -14.46 -14.09 6.28
CA LYS A 107 -13.15 -13.80 6.86
C LYS A 107 -12.23 -15.03 6.74
N GLY A 108 -11.00 -14.80 6.30
CA GLY A 108 -10.02 -15.87 6.09
C GLY A 108 -10.05 -16.53 4.70
N ALA A 109 -10.98 -16.14 3.81
CA ALA A 109 -10.99 -16.66 2.43
C ALA A 109 -9.74 -16.27 1.64
N GLY A 110 -9.12 -15.13 1.98
CA GLY A 110 -7.91 -14.62 1.33
C GLY A 110 -8.07 -14.58 -0.20
N HIS A 111 -6.99 -14.86 -0.91
CA HIS A 111 -6.96 -14.94 -2.37
C HIS A 111 -7.19 -16.38 -2.89
N GLY A 112 -7.91 -17.21 -2.12
CA GLY A 112 -8.17 -18.62 -2.45
C GLY A 112 -9.10 -18.80 -3.65
N HIS A 113 -9.50 -20.05 -3.89
CA HIS A 113 -10.28 -20.44 -5.07
C HIS A 113 -11.59 -19.65 -5.25
N LYS A 114 -12.32 -19.39 -4.14
CA LYS A 114 -13.57 -18.60 -4.20
C LYS A 114 -13.32 -17.17 -4.67
N PHE A 115 -12.30 -16.52 -4.12
CA PHE A 115 -11.89 -15.18 -4.54
C PHE A 115 -11.51 -15.16 -6.02
N ALA A 116 -10.60 -16.05 -6.42
CA ALA A 116 -10.13 -16.15 -7.80
C ALA A 116 -11.28 -16.37 -8.80
N LYS A 117 -12.27 -17.22 -8.44
CA LYS A 117 -13.44 -17.48 -9.25
C LYS A 117 -14.26 -16.23 -9.51
N VAL A 118 -14.55 -15.45 -8.45
CA VAL A 118 -15.32 -14.21 -8.56
C VAL A 118 -14.56 -13.14 -9.37
N MET A 119 -13.27 -12.95 -9.09
CA MET A 119 -12.46 -11.98 -9.85
C MET A 119 -12.39 -12.33 -11.33
N LYS A 120 -12.27 -13.62 -11.66
CA LYS A 120 -12.34 -14.09 -13.06
C LYS A 120 -13.72 -13.83 -13.68
N TYR A 121 -14.80 -14.07 -12.94
CA TYR A 121 -16.17 -13.77 -13.39
C TYR A 121 -16.35 -12.28 -13.68
N LEU A 122 -15.82 -11.41 -12.84
CA LEU A 122 -15.80 -9.96 -13.06
C LEU A 122 -14.90 -9.54 -14.24
N GLY A 123 -14.09 -10.45 -14.77
CA GLY A 123 -13.27 -10.21 -15.95
C GLY A 123 -11.88 -9.66 -15.68
N THR A 124 -11.39 -9.77 -14.44
CA THR A 124 -10.00 -9.43 -14.13
C THR A 124 -9.05 -10.53 -14.59
N THR A 125 -7.79 -10.16 -14.76
CA THR A 125 -6.68 -11.04 -15.15
C THR A 125 -5.52 -10.92 -14.17
N GLY A 126 -4.50 -11.74 -14.32
CA GLY A 126 -3.33 -11.76 -13.42
C GLY A 126 -3.47 -12.77 -12.28
N LYS A 127 -2.55 -12.69 -11.33
CA LYS A 127 -2.57 -13.55 -10.13
C LYS A 127 -3.66 -13.06 -9.16
N PRO A 128 -4.32 -13.94 -8.40
CA PRO A 128 -5.34 -13.51 -7.43
C PRO A 128 -4.88 -12.43 -6.44
N THR A 129 -3.61 -12.42 -6.08
CA THR A 129 -2.98 -11.41 -5.21
C THR A 129 -2.59 -10.11 -5.93
N SER A 130 -2.68 -10.07 -7.25
CA SER A 130 -2.27 -8.92 -8.09
C SER A 130 -3.08 -8.93 -9.38
N THR A 131 -4.39 -8.73 -9.22
CA THR A 131 -5.32 -8.68 -10.35
C THR A 131 -5.27 -7.33 -11.04
N VAL A 132 -5.51 -7.33 -12.35
CA VAL A 132 -5.63 -6.13 -13.18
C VAL A 132 -6.92 -6.19 -14.01
N ALA A 133 -7.37 -5.03 -14.50
CA ALA A 133 -8.52 -4.98 -15.37
C ALA A 133 -8.24 -5.75 -16.69
N GLY A 134 -9.01 -6.81 -16.94
CA GLY A 134 -8.97 -7.54 -18.19
C GLY A 134 -9.95 -6.96 -19.23
N PRO A 135 -9.94 -7.48 -20.45
CA PRO A 135 -10.84 -6.98 -21.52
C PRO A 135 -12.32 -7.03 -21.13
N LYS A 136 -12.77 -8.12 -20.51
CA LYS A 136 -14.16 -8.25 -20.03
C LYS A 136 -14.47 -7.26 -18.91
N PHE A 137 -13.56 -7.06 -17.95
CA PHE A 137 -13.74 -6.06 -16.91
C PHE A 137 -13.91 -4.67 -17.53
N THR A 138 -13.01 -4.30 -18.43
CA THR A 138 -13.07 -3.01 -19.12
C THR A 138 -14.36 -2.87 -19.91
N MET A 139 -14.80 -3.90 -20.63
CA MET A 139 -16.05 -3.88 -21.40
C MET A 139 -17.28 -3.65 -20.50
N ASP A 140 -17.30 -4.24 -19.31
CA ASP A 140 -18.43 -4.14 -18.38
C ASP A 140 -18.42 -2.83 -17.59
N TYR A 141 -17.24 -2.36 -17.15
CA TYR A 141 -17.12 -1.19 -16.27
C TYR A 141 -16.98 0.14 -17.02
N LYS A 142 -16.44 0.13 -18.24
CA LYS A 142 -16.26 1.36 -19.02
C LYS A 142 -17.57 2.12 -19.21
N PRO A 143 -18.66 1.53 -19.77
CA PRO A 143 -19.91 2.26 -19.97
C PRO A 143 -20.54 2.73 -18.65
N PHE A 144 -20.38 1.96 -17.58
CA PHE A 144 -20.83 2.36 -16.25
C PHE A 144 -20.08 3.61 -15.75
N ILE A 145 -18.74 3.64 -15.87
CA ILE A 145 -17.90 4.78 -15.44
C ILE A 145 -18.15 6.01 -16.32
N GLU A 146 -18.32 5.85 -17.64
CA GLU A 146 -18.63 6.94 -18.56
C GLU A 146 -19.97 7.61 -18.20
N ASN A 147 -20.97 6.81 -17.83
CA ASN A 147 -22.27 7.33 -17.39
C ASN A 147 -22.20 7.94 -15.97
N LEU A 148 -21.42 7.35 -15.06
CA LEU A 148 -21.24 7.85 -13.71
C LEU A 148 -20.50 9.19 -13.69
N GLY A 149 -19.50 9.34 -14.54
CA GLY A 149 -18.51 10.41 -14.55
C GLY A 149 -17.19 9.98 -13.95
N MET A 150 -16.11 10.70 -14.29
CA MET A 150 -14.76 10.42 -13.82
C MET A 150 -14.64 10.70 -12.32
N LEU A 151 -13.80 9.90 -11.64
CA LEU A 151 -13.50 10.03 -10.23
C LEU A 151 -12.99 11.46 -9.92
N PRO A 152 -13.67 12.23 -9.04
CA PRO A 152 -13.29 13.61 -8.70
C PRO A 152 -12.14 13.61 -7.66
N HIS A 153 -10.98 13.11 -8.07
CA HIS A 153 -9.82 12.94 -7.21
C HIS A 153 -8.54 13.36 -7.94
N SER A 154 -7.63 13.99 -7.22
CA SER A 154 -6.27 14.22 -7.69
C SER A 154 -5.32 13.30 -6.94
N ARG A 155 -4.40 12.66 -7.67
CA ARG A 155 -3.41 11.74 -7.10
C ARG A 155 -2.63 12.43 -5.97
N MET A 156 -2.75 11.92 -4.76
CA MET A 156 -1.96 12.36 -3.62
C MET A 156 -0.68 11.52 -3.53
N LYS A 157 0.44 12.17 -3.31
CA LYS A 157 1.70 11.45 -3.05
C LYS A 157 1.83 11.18 -1.56
N SER A 158 2.12 9.95 -1.19
CA SER A 158 2.59 9.66 0.16
C SER A 158 3.79 10.51 0.48
N PRO A 159 3.91 11.03 1.72
CA PRO A 159 5.17 11.59 2.17
C PRO A 159 6.26 10.55 1.88
N ALA A 160 7.28 10.94 1.12
CA ALA A 160 8.40 10.05 0.85
C ALA A 160 8.86 9.45 2.19
N PRO A 161 9.04 8.14 2.29
CA PRO A 161 9.63 7.57 3.49
C PRO A 161 10.91 8.36 3.74
N LYS A 162 11.11 8.80 4.98
CA LYS A 162 12.34 9.52 5.34
C LYS A 162 13.50 8.56 5.05
N THR A 163 13.95 8.56 3.80
CA THR A 163 15.10 7.80 3.33
C THR A 163 16.35 8.56 3.73
N GLY A 164 16.74 8.36 4.91
CA GLY A 164 17.98 8.77 5.50
C GLY A 164 17.96 8.10 6.84
N GLY A 165 18.76 7.08 7.02
CA GLY A 165 18.95 6.50 8.33
C GLY A 165 19.38 7.65 9.24
N THR A 166 18.48 8.10 10.12
CA THR A 166 18.86 9.05 11.20
C THR A 166 19.75 8.38 12.21
N THR A 167 20.10 7.11 11.97
CA THR A 167 20.95 6.30 12.86
C THR A 167 22.11 5.72 12.08
N ALA A 168 23.28 5.75 12.67
CA ALA A 168 24.46 5.04 12.21
C ALA A 168 24.67 3.75 13.02
N ALA A 169 25.29 2.76 12.42
CA ALA A 169 25.69 1.54 13.10
C ALA A 169 27.02 1.78 13.85
N ILE A 170 27.05 1.42 15.12
CA ILE A 170 28.26 1.43 15.94
C ILE A 170 28.77 0.01 16.01
N ARG A 171 30.03 -0.19 15.58
CA ARG A 171 30.66 -1.50 15.52
C ARG A 171 31.91 -1.55 16.39
N CYS A 172 32.14 -2.67 17.06
CA CYS A 172 33.39 -2.90 17.78
C CYS A 172 34.51 -3.18 16.77
N ILE A 173 35.67 -2.57 16.99
CA ILE A 173 36.87 -2.83 16.18
C ILE A 173 37.48 -4.21 16.53
N ASP A 174 37.29 -4.64 17.78
CA ASP A 174 37.75 -5.93 18.25
C ASP A 174 36.83 -7.05 17.75
N THR A 175 37.37 -7.92 16.91
CA THR A 175 36.65 -9.05 16.32
C THR A 175 36.33 -10.16 17.33
N ASP A 176 37.08 -10.22 18.42
CA ASP A 176 36.90 -11.22 19.47
C ASP A 176 35.99 -10.72 20.60
N CYS A 177 35.39 -9.56 20.41
CA CYS A 177 34.50 -8.97 21.38
C CYS A 177 33.23 -9.82 21.58
N VAL A 178 33.02 -10.27 22.82
CA VAL A 178 31.86 -11.08 23.22
C VAL A 178 30.50 -10.38 23.05
N GLY A 179 30.50 -9.05 22.84
CA GLY A 179 29.31 -8.27 22.55
C GLY A 179 28.91 -8.27 21.06
N ALA A 180 29.71 -8.86 20.18
CA ALA A 180 29.42 -8.99 18.77
C ALA A 180 28.48 -10.16 18.52
N SER A 181 27.44 -9.98 17.70
CA SER A 181 26.59 -11.11 17.30
C SER A 181 27.29 -11.98 16.25
N ASP A 182 27.11 -13.33 16.30
CA ASP A 182 27.72 -14.30 15.38
C ASP A 182 27.54 -13.97 13.90
N LYS A 183 26.38 -13.36 13.53
CA LYS A 183 26.09 -12.94 12.16
C LYS A 183 26.91 -11.73 11.70
N SER A 184 27.35 -10.88 12.63
CA SER A 184 28.12 -9.69 12.30
C SER A 184 29.62 -9.97 12.30
N ILE A 185 30.08 -10.99 13.00
CA ILE A 185 31.47 -11.46 13.00
C ILE A 185 31.86 -11.97 11.60
N ALA A 186 30.97 -12.68 10.92
CA ALA A 186 31.19 -13.16 9.56
C ALA A 186 31.40 -12.03 8.52
N GLN A 187 31.02 -10.78 8.86
CA GLN A 187 31.22 -9.58 8.04
C GLN A 187 32.42 -8.72 8.54
N GLY A 188 33.19 -9.20 9.50
CA GLY A 188 34.44 -8.59 9.98
C GLY A 188 34.30 -7.54 11.08
N TRP A 189 33.06 -7.16 11.51
CA TRP A 189 32.82 -6.10 12.49
C TRP A 189 31.55 -6.34 13.31
N GLY A 190 31.67 -6.54 14.61
CA GLY A 190 30.53 -6.77 15.49
C GLY A 190 29.62 -5.56 15.65
N LEU A 191 28.34 -5.62 15.24
CA LEU A 191 27.35 -4.57 15.52
C LEU A 191 27.04 -4.55 17.01
N ILE A 192 27.27 -3.40 17.68
CA ILE A 192 27.00 -3.20 19.10
C ILE A 192 25.71 -2.42 19.33
N ALA A 193 25.49 -1.37 18.55
CA ALA A 193 24.34 -0.48 18.72
C ALA A 193 24.02 0.29 17.41
N ARG A 194 22.85 0.92 17.41
CA ARG A 194 22.49 1.97 16.45
C ARG A 194 22.22 3.23 17.23
N LEU A 195 22.94 4.30 16.91
CA LEU A 195 22.74 5.63 17.53
C LEU A 195 22.26 6.63 16.49
N SER A 196 21.47 7.63 16.94
CA SER A 196 21.10 8.72 16.05
C SER A 196 22.36 9.50 15.66
N ILE A 197 22.41 9.97 14.40
CA ILE A 197 23.51 10.81 13.91
C ILE A 197 23.63 12.07 14.75
N ALA A 198 22.51 12.64 15.24
CA ALA A 198 22.52 13.78 16.15
C ALA A 198 23.22 13.45 17.48
N THR A 199 22.97 12.26 18.03
CA THR A 199 23.65 11.79 19.25
C THR A 199 25.15 11.62 19.01
N ILE A 200 25.54 11.01 17.90
CA ILE A 200 26.95 10.79 17.55
C ILE A 200 27.68 12.13 17.38
N LYS A 201 27.07 13.10 16.69
CA LYS A 201 27.63 14.47 16.57
C LYS A 201 27.80 15.16 17.92
N LYS A 202 26.87 14.98 18.86
CA LYS A 202 26.91 15.59 20.17
C LYS A 202 27.98 14.95 21.06
N VAL A 203 28.12 13.62 21.00
CA VAL A 203 29.09 12.89 21.86
C VAL A 203 30.50 12.90 21.26
N GLY A 204 30.61 12.91 19.95
CA GLY A 204 31.84 12.71 19.17
C GLY A 204 32.14 11.24 18.94
N GLU A 205 32.48 10.88 17.71
CA GLU A 205 32.74 9.48 17.34
C GLU A 205 33.86 8.85 18.17
N ASN A 206 34.94 9.61 18.45
CA ASN A 206 36.09 9.14 19.21
C ASN A 206 35.80 8.88 20.69
N ASN A 207 34.65 9.31 21.20
CA ASN A 207 34.24 9.10 22.59
C ASN A 207 33.33 7.87 22.74
N LEU A 208 32.96 7.23 21.63
CA LEU A 208 32.14 6.00 21.67
C LEU A 208 33.04 4.82 22.03
N ARG A 209 32.57 3.98 22.94
CA ARG A 209 33.28 2.79 23.41
C ARG A 209 32.34 1.58 23.35
N CYS A 210 32.91 0.43 23.10
CA CYS A 210 32.18 -0.82 23.20
C CYS A 210 31.80 -1.09 24.65
N MET A 211 30.50 -1.26 24.91
CA MET A 211 30.05 -1.54 26.29
C MET A 211 30.43 -2.94 26.78
N ALA A 212 30.79 -3.86 25.91
CA ALA A 212 31.15 -5.22 26.26
C ALA A 212 32.65 -5.36 26.58
N CYS A 213 33.56 -4.71 25.82
CA CYS A 213 35.00 -4.86 25.99
C CYS A 213 35.71 -3.53 26.34
N GLY A 214 35.00 -2.39 26.34
CA GLY A 214 35.61 -1.05 26.56
C GLY A 214 36.44 -0.55 25.38
N GLY A 215 36.63 -1.34 24.34
CA GLY A 215 37.46 -1.05 23.18
C GLY A 215 36.90 0.05 22.30
N SER A 216 37.70 0.46 21.32
CA SER A 216 37.33 1.48 20.34
C SER A 216 36.19 0.97 19.42
N THR A 217 35.42 1.92 18.89
CA THR A 217 34.31 1.63 17.98
C THR A 217 34.50 2.29 16.63
N TYR A 218 33.88 1.72 15.61
CA TYR A 218 33.76 2.29 14.28
C TYR A 218 32.31 2.70 14.05
N VAL A 219 32.12 3.91 13.48
CA VAL A 219 30.81 4.44 13.15
C VAL A 219 30.58 4.25 11.66
N GLU A 220 29.63 3.37 11.29
CA GLU A 220 29.19 3.18 9.92
C GLU A 220 28.00 4.08 9.63
N MET A 221 28.28 5.19 8.92
CA MET A 221 27.23 6.12 8.48
C MET A 221 26.41 5.52 7.34
N PRO A 222 25.10 5.83 7.25
CA PRO A 222 24.29 5.50 6.09
C PRO A 222 24.84 6.14 4.82
N ASP A 223 24.77 5.43 3.66
CA ASP A 223 25.36 5.88 2.39
C ASP A 223 24.95 7.29 1.96
N LYS A 224 23.73 7.72 2.29
CA LYS A 224 23.26 9.09 1.97
C LYS A 224 23.86 10.20 2.81
N VAL A 225 24.52 9.90 3.91
CA VAL A 225 25.15 10.89 4.80
C VAL A 225 26.64 11.04 4.49
N ARG A 226 27.22 10.06 3.76
CA ARG A 226 28.65 10.10 3.37
C ARG A 226 28.98 11.22 2.37
N THR A 227 28.01 11.68 1.58
CA THR A 227 28.22 12.70 0.56
C THR A 227 28.37 14.13 1.11
N ASP A 228 27.96 14.35 2.38
CA ASP A 228 28.02 15.70 2.98
C ASP A 228 29.33 15.95 3.78
N TYR A 229 30.28 15.01 3.73
CA TYR A 229 31.54 15.05 4.49
C TYR A 229 32.82 14.93 3.63
N SER A 230 32.68 15.02 2.28
CA SER A 230 33.83 15.02 1.33
C SER A 230 34.13 16.41 0.79
#